data_f5d44a620de4fd4ca62ef1535f9a6282
#
_entry.id   f5d44a620de4fd4ca62ef1535f9a6282
#
_cell.length_a   1.000
_cell.length_b   1.000
_cell.length_c   1.000
_cell.angle_alpha   90.00
_cell.angle_beta   90.00
_cell.angle_gamma   90.00
#
_symmetry.space_group_name_H-M   'P 1'
#
loop_
_entity.id
_entity.type
_entity.pdbx_description
1 polymer ?
#
loop_
_entity_poly.entity_id
_entity_poly.type
_entity_poly.pdbx_seq_one_letter_code
_entity_poly.pdbx_strand_id
1 'polypeptide(L)'
;MKKNTIILALLGIMLSLGTLQAQKLYTYPIGVQTYTFRKHFPVKGVEKTLDLIKELGFTEVEGSSNGMGLEEYKKLCDDRGISIPSTGTDFNELIKDPMAVVKRAKTLGSKFVMCPWIPHKKGQFSLADAQKAVEVFNNAGKVLKENGITLCYHDHGFEFQPFEDGTLLDYMIKNTNPQFVSFEMDVLWTMHGGGADMPEKLLKKYPTRFKLMHVKDLRKGVKGDLTGGTPAENDVAVGAGQGNWKQIIKLAKKGGVEHCFIED
;
A
#
# COMPACT_ATOMS: atom_id res chain seq x y z
N MET A 1 -34.49 -40.39 -8.24
CA MET A 1 -33.06 -40.14 -8.50
C MET A 1 -32.76 -38.95 -9.41
N LYS A 2 -33.60 -38.54 -10.38
CA LYS A 2 -33.29 -37.45 -11.32
C LYS A 2 -33.41 -36.03 -10.76
N LYS A 3 -34.19 -35.78 -9.70
CA LYS A 3 -34.37 -34.44 -9.13
C LYS A 3 -33.17 -33.95 -8.28
N ASN A 4 -32.46 -34.85 -7.59
CA ASN A 4 -31.31 -34.47 -6.76
C ASN A 4 -30.04 -34.14 -7.58
N THR A 5 -29.90 -34.72 -8.77
CA THR A 5 -28.77 -34.45 -9.66
C THR A 5 -28.83 -33.04 -10.29
N ILE A 6 -30.06 -32.55 -10.56
CA ILE A 6 -30.26 -31.20 -11.12
C ILE A 6 -29.97 -30.12 -10.07
N ILE A 7 -30.33 -30.35 -8.80
CA ILE A 7 -30.06 -29.40 -7.69
C ILE A 7 -28.54 -29.27 -7.42
N LEU A 8 -27.81 -30.39 -7.44
CA LEU A 8 -26.36 -30.38 -7.30
C LEU A 8 -25.64 -29.67 -8.46
N ALA A 9 -26.13 -29.85 -9.70
CA ALA A 9 -25.57 -29.15 -10.86
C ALA A 9 -25.84 -27.64 -10.81
N LEU A 10 -27.01 -27.22 -10.36
CA LEU A 10 -27.35 -25.80 -10.19
C LEU A 10 -26.55 -25.15 -9.04
N LEU A 11 -26.31 -25.84 -7.94
CA LEU A 11 -25.41 -25.36 -6.86
C LEU A 11 -23.96 -25.22 -7.35
N GLY A 12 -23.46 -26.20 -8.12
CA GLY A 12 -22.12 -26.15 -8.70
C GLY A 12 -21.94 -24.98 -9.68
N ILE A 13 -22.97 -24.66 -10.48
CA ILE A 13 -22.95 -23.53 -11.42
C ILE A 13 -23.03 -22.18 -10.67
N MET A 14 -23.81 -22.07 -9.58
CA MET A 14 -23.84 -20.87 -8.77
C MET A 14 -22.54 -20.59 -8.03
N LEU A 15 -21.86 -21.62 -7.53
CA LEU A 15 -20.54 -21.50 -6.91
C LEU A 15 -19.46 -21.09 -7.93
N SER A 16 -19.50 -21.64 -9.16
CA SER A 16 -18.56 -21.26 -10.21
C SER A 16 -18.79 -19.86 -10.77
N LEU A 17 -20.04 -19.41 -10.84
CA LEU A 17 -20.38 -18.03 -11.24
C LEU A 17 -19.98 -16.99 -10.18
N GLY A 18 -20.05 -17.35 -8.89
CA GLY A 18 -19.58 -16.49 -7.78
C GLY A 18 -18.06 -16.26 -7.82
N THR A 19 -17.29 -17.31 -8.10
CA THR A 19 -15.82 -17.22 -8.22
C THR A 19 -15.38 -16.48 -9.49
N LEU A 20 -16.10 -16.62 -10.59
CA LEU A 20 -15.86 -15.87 -11.83
C LEU A 20 -16.14 -14.36 -11.70
N GLN A 21 -17.12 -13.96 -10.88
CA GLN A 21 -17.39 -12.54 -10.61
C GLN A 21 -16.35 -11.93 -9.68
N ALA A 22 -15.82 -12.67 -8.72
CA ALA A 22 -14.74 -12.22 -7.85
C ALA A 22 -13.44 -12.01 -8.66
N GLN A 23 -13.10 -12.91 -9.57
CA GLN A 23 -11.96 -12.76 -10.47
C GLN A 23 -12.07 -11.56 -11.44
N LYS A 24 -13.28 -11.13 -11.82
CA LYS A 24 -13.49 -9.94 -12.68
C LYS A 24 -13.32 -8.61 -11.93
N LEU A 25 -13.48 -8.58 -10.61
CA LEU A 25 -13.34 -7.36 -9.80
C LEU A 25 -11.86 -7.00 -9.59
N TYR A 26 -10.97 -7.99 -9.52
CA TYR A 26 -9.55 -7.78 -9.31
C TYR A 26 -8.76 -8.43 -10.46
N THR A 27 -8.06 -7.62 -11.25
CA THR A 27 -7.33 -8.08 -12.45
C THR A 27 -5.83 -7.87 -12.35
N TYR A 28 -5.33 -7.34 -11.22
CA TYR A 28 -3.91 -7.13 -10.99
C TYR A 28 -3.35 -8.23 -10.09
N PRO A 29 -2.07 -8.61 -10.20
CA PRO A 29 -1.43 -9.44 -9.20
C PRO A 29 -1.52 -8.75 -7.83
N ILE A 30 -1.78 -9.52 -6.78
CA ILE A 30 -1.67 -9.04 -5.42
C ILE A 30 -0.25 -9.30 -4.97
N GLY A 31 0.45 -8.24 -4.60
CA GLY A 31 1.75 -8.31 -3.98
C GLY A 31 1.67 -8.43 -2.47
N VAL A 32 2.81 -8.50 -1.82
CA VAL A 32 2.93 -8.43 -0.37
C VAL A 32 4.01 -7.43 0.04
N GLN A 33 3.71 -6.62 1.06
CA GLN A 33 4.71 -5.77 1.70
C GLN A 33 5.65 -6.64 2.55
N THR A 34 6.95 -6.53 2.33
CA THR A 34 7.94 -7.39 3.01
C THR A 34 8.01 -7.19 4.51
N TYR A 35 7.49 -6.07 5.03
CA TYR A 35 7.38 -5.84 6.48
C TYR A 35 6.49 -6.89 7.18
N THR A 36 5.52 -7.47 6.48
CA THR A 36 4.74 -8.64 6.92
C THR A 36 5.65 -9.76 7.43
N PHE A 37 6.80 -9.93 6.80
CA PHE A 37 7.78 -10.97 7.14
C PHE A 37 8.94 -10.46 8.04
N ARG A 38 8.82 -9.29 8.67
CA ARG A 38 9.86 -8.67 9.53
C ARG A 38 10.41 -9.58 10.62
N LYS A 39 9.59 -10.53 11.11
CA LYS A 39 10.00 -11.55 12.09
C LYS A 39 10.62 -12.79 11.44
N HIS A 40 10.36 -13.04 10.16
CA HIS A 40 10.88 -14.20 9.41
C HIS A 40 12.30 -13.93 8.90
N PHE A 41 12.56 -12.76 8.33
CA PHE A 41 13.86 -12.43 7.76
C PHE A 41 15.03 -12.66 8.73
N PRO A 42 15.00 -12.22 10.01
CA PRO A 42 16.10 -12.45 10.94
C PRO A 42 16.31 -13.93 11.32
N VAL A 43 15.24 -14.75 11.26
CA VAL A 43 15.26 -16.16 11.71
C VAL A 43 15.54 -17.11 10.55
N LYS A 44 14.96 -16.87 9.38
CA LYS A 44 15.01 -17.77 8.23
C LYS A 44 15.98 -17.33 7.14
N GLY A 45 16.38 -16.05 7.17
CA GLY A 45 17.14 -15.42 6.10
C GLY A 45 16.28 -14.99 4.92
N VAL A 46 16.86 -14.18 4.03
CA VAL A 46 16.18 -13.57 2.89
C VAL A 46 15.70 -14.63 1.91
N GLU A 47 16.57 -15.57 1.53
CA GLU A 47 16.27 -16.58 0.52
C GLU A 47 15.06 -17.44 0.88
N LYS A 48 15.06 -18.04 2.11
CA LYS A 48 13.93 -18.86 2.58
C LYS A 48 12.64 -18.07 2.79
N THR A 49 12.74 -16.79 3.11
CA THR A 49 11.57 -15.94 3.23
C THR A 49 10.97 -15.63 1.85
N LEU A 50 11.80 -15.42 0.83
CA LEU A 50 11.33 -15.29 -0.55
C LEU A 50 10.73 -16.59 -1.09
N ASP A 51 11.27 -17.76 -0.72
CA ASP A 51 10.67 -19.06 -1.04
C ASP A 51 9.25 -19.17 -0.45
N LEU A 52 9.08 -18.82 0.82
CA LEU A 52 7.76 -18.77 1.47
C LEU A 52 6.80 -17.80 0.77
N ILE A 53 7.25 -16.60 0.42
CA ILE A 53 6.45 -15.62 -0.32
C ILE A 53 5.96 -16.22 -1.65
N LYS A 54 6.85 -16.91 -2.36
CA LYS A 54 6.51 -17.61 -3.61
C LYS A 54 5.52 -18.76 -3.38
N GLU A 55 5.72 -19.58 -2.34
CA GLU A 55 4.84 -20.69 -1.97
C GLU A 55 3.43 -20.20 -1.63
N LEU A 56 3.31 -19.02 -1.00
CA LEU A 56 2.04 -18.35 -0.73
C LEU A 56 1.36 -17.80 -1.99
N GLY A 57 2.02 -17.86 -3.16
CA GLY A 57 1.47 -17.48 -4.45
C GLY A 57 1.70 -16.03 -4.84
N PHE A 58 2.48 -15.25 -4.07
CA PHE A 58 2.79 -13.87 -4.43
C PHE A 58 3.82 -13.81 -5.57
N THR A 59 3.61 -12.87 -6.49
CA THR A 59 4.50 -12.60 -7.62
C THR A 59 5.06 -11.18 -7.60
N GLU A 60 4.64 -10.38 -6.63
CA GLU A 60 5.13 -9.03 -6.41
C GLU A 60 5.43 -8.81 -4.94
N VAL A 61 6.50 -8.07 -4.67
CA VAL A 61 6.82 -7.59 -3.32
C VAL A 61 7.04 -6.09 -3.33
N GLU A 62 6.69 -5.46 -2.24
CA GLU A 62 7.13 -4.12 -1.91
C GLU A 62 8.07 -4.15 -0.71
N GLY A 63 9.05 -3.27 -0.66
CA GLY A 63 9.90 -3.11 0.51
C GLY A 63 11.39 -3.03 0.22
N SER A 64 12.21 -3.49 1.20
CA SER A 64 13.66 -3.40 1.16
C SER A 64 14.33 -4.76 0.99
N SER A 65 15.66 -4.73 0.72
CA SER A 65 16.48 -5.93 0.60
C SER A 65 16.77 -6.66 1.93
N ASN A 66 16.24 -6.14 3.04
CA ASN A 66 16.43 -6.71 4.40
C ASN A 66 17.90 -6.94 4.77
N GLY A 67 18.77 -5.98 4.43
CA GLY A 67 20.21 -6.01 4.73
C GLY A 67 21.08 -6.77 3.72
N MET A 68 20.48 -7.39 2.71
CA MET A 68 21.21 -8.04 1.61
C MET A 68 21.66 -6.98 0.57
N GLY A 69 22.69 -7.29 -0.22
CA GLY A 69 23.07 -6.50 -1.38
C GLY A 69 21.92 -6.38 -2.38
N LEU A 70 21.75 -5.18 -3.00
CA LEU A 70 20.59 -4.92 -3.85
C LEU A 70 20.55 -5.83 -5.08
N GLU A 71 21.68 -6.03 -5.73
CA GLU A 71 21.81 -6.87 -6.92
C GLU A 71 21.54 -8.36 -6.60
N GLU A 72 22.03 -8.82 -5.46
CA GLU A 72 21.78 -10.17 -4.97
C GLU A 72 20.32 -10.38 -4.64
N TYR A 73 19.70 -9.44 -3.90
CA TYR A 73 18.27 -9.48 -3.59
C TYR A 73 17.41 -9.48 -4.86
N LYS A 74 17.74 -8.60 -5.81
CA LYS A 74 17.06 -8.55 -7.11
C LYS A 74 17.14 -9.88 -7.83
N LYS A 75 18.35 -10.46 -7.88
CA LYS A 75 18.55 -11.79 -8.51
C LYS A 75 17.72 -12.88 -7.85
N LEU A 76 17.69 -12.93 -6.51
CA LEU A 76 16.88 -13.91 -5.78
C LEU A 76 15.38 -13.77 -6.05
N CYS A 77 14.90 -12.53 -6.20
CA CYS A 77 13.51 -12.28 -6.59
C CYS A 77 13.24 -12.74 -8.04
N ASP A 78 14.13 -12.40 -8.97
CA ASP A 78 14.00 -12.78 -10.39
C ASP A 78 14.01 -14.31 -10.58
N ASP A 79 14.91 -15.01 -9.91
CA ASP A 79 15.00 -16.49 -9.95
C ASP A 79 13.69 -17.15 -9.49
N ARG A 80 12.88 -16.45 -8.69
CA ARG A 80 11.57 -16.89 -8.19
C ARG A 80 10.38 -16.34 -8.98
N GLY A 81 10.63 -15.50 -9.99
CA GLY A 81 9.58 -14.79 -10.73
C GLY A 81 8.81 -13.80 -9.87
N ILE A 82 9.48 -13.19 -8.88
CA ILE A 82 8.94 -12.13 -8.02
C ILE A 82 9.44 -10.79 -8.54
N SER A 83 8.53 -9.88 -8.91
CA SER A 83 8.85 -8.50 -9.27
C SER A 83 8.86 -7.58 -8.04
N ILE A 84 9.55 -6.43 -8.16
CA ILE A 84 9.67 -5.44 -7.10
C ILE A 84 9.16 -4.08 -7.64
N PRO A 85 7.85 -3.91 -7.87
CA PRO A 85 7.33 -2.70 -8.49
C PRO A 85 7.55 -1.45 -7.63
N SER A 86 7.62 -1.61 -6.30
CA SER A 86 7.82 -0.53 -5.34
C SER A 86 8.88 -0.90 -4.30
N THR A 87 9.71 0.08 -3.91
CA THR A 87 10.71 -0.06 -2.84
C THR A 87 10.57 1.06 -1.83
N GLY A 88 10.93 0.78 -0.56
CA GLY A 88 10.84 1.76 0.52
C GLY A 88 11.98 2.78 0.53
N THR A 89 11.69 3.95 1.09
CA THR A 89 12.67 4.97 1.50
C THR A 89 12.26 5.61 2.80
N ASP A 90 13.17 6.26 3.51
CA ASP A 90 12.81 7.11 4.63
C ASP A 90 12.80 8.60 4.25
N PHE A 91 12.10 9.40 5.05
CA PHE A 91 11.92 10.82 4.82
C PHE A 91 13.24 11.62 4.80
N ASN A 92 14.19 11.24 5.67
CA ASN A 92 15.47 11.93 5.75
C ASN A 92 16.38 11.59 4.56
N GLU A 93 16.26 10.37 4.00
CA GLU A 93 16.95 9.98 2.79
C GLU A 93 16.48 10.82 1.59
N LEU A 94 15.17 11.09 1.49
CA LEU A 94 14.62 11.98 0.47
C LEU A 94 15.16 13.41 0.56
N ILE A 95 15.44 13.90 1.77
CA ILE A 95 16.07 15.21 1.99
C ILE A 95 17.55 15.18 1.61
N LYS A 96 18.26 14.14 2.07
CA LYS A 96 19.72 14.10 2.06
C LYS A 96 20.28 13.71 0.71
N ASP A 97 19.73 12.67 0.09
CA ASP A 97 20.26 12.09 -1.16
C ASP A 97 19.16 11.37 -1.98
N PRO A 98 18.27 12.11 -2.66
CA PRO A 98 17.26 11.49 -3.53
C PRO A 98 17.88 10.69 -4.70
N MET A 99 19.14 10.95 -5.06
CA MET A 99 19.82 10.18 -6.10
C MET A 99 20.24 8.78 -5.62
N ALA A 100 20.56 8.59 -4.34
CA ALA A 100 20.76 7.27 -3.76
C ALA A 100 19.44 6.44 -3.82
N VAL A 101 18.30 7.09 -3.56
CA VAL A 101 16.98 6.47 -3.72
C VAL A 101 16.73 6.05 -5.16
N VAL A 102 17.05 6.92 -6.13
CA VAL A 102 16.97 6.61 -7.57
C VAL A 102 17.84 5.40 -7.93
N LYS A 103 19.08 5.37 -7.47
CA LYS A 103 20.00 4.24 -7.72
C LYS A 103 19.40 2.93 -7.19
N ARG A 104 18.92 2.92 -5.95
CA ARG A 104 18.28 1.74 -5.33
C ARG A 104 17.07 1.27 -6.16
N ALA A 105 16.15 2.17 -6.49
CA ALA A 105 14.97 1.82 -7.27
C ALA A 105 15.34 1.26 -8.65
N LYS A 106 16.31 1.85 -9.34
CA LYS A 106 16.81 1.35 -10.64
C LYS A 106 17.44 -0.04 -10.53
N THR A 107 18.26 -0.28 -9.50
CA THR A 107 18.87 -1.60 -9.25
C THR A 107 17.80 -2.68 -9.03
N LEU A 108 16.76 -2.35 -8.27
CA LEU A 108 15.65 -3.26 -8.00
C LEU A 108 14.64 -3.38 -9.16
N GLY A 109 14.69 -2.49 -10.15
CA GLY A 109 13.72 -2.42 -11.24
C GLY A 109 12.39 -1.79 -10.84
N SER A 110 12.35 -1.09 -9.69
CA SER A 110 11.15 -0.47 -9.15
C SER A 110 10.76 0.79 -9.92
N LYS A 111 9.47 0.94 -10.18
CA LYS A 111 8.87 2.13 -10.80
C LYS A 111 8.31 3.10 -9.76
N PHE A 112 8.10 2.63 -8.53
CA PHE A 112 7.60 3.39 -7.41
C PHE A 112 8.59 3.35 -6.26
N VAL A 113 8.62 4.45 -5.51
CA VAL A 113 9.33 4.56 -4.24
C VAL A 113 8.32 5.03 -3.20
N MET A 114 8.14 4.24 -2.16
CA MET A 114 7.19 4.52 -1.08
C MET A 114 7.93 5.08 0.14
N CYS A 115 7.43 6.23 0.65
CA CYS A 115 7.86 6.81 1.93
C CYS A 115 6.75 6.57 2.96
N PRO A 116 6.99 5.74 4.01
CA PRO A 116 5.93 5.34 4.94
C PRO A 116 5.73 6.30 6.11
N TRP A 117 6.64 7.21 6.36
CA TRP A 117 6.62 7.98 7.59
C TRP A 117 7.17 9.39 7.42
N ILE A 118 6.43 10.37 7.98
CA ILE A 118 6.90 11.75 8.15
C ILE A 118 7.31 11.93 9.61
N PRO A 119 8.57 12.30 9.90
CA PRO A 119 8.99 12.57 11.27
C PRO A 119 8.14 13.66 11.92
N HIS A 120 7.54 13.35 13.05
CA HIS A 120 6.73 14.26 13.85
C HIS A 120 6.69 13.81 15.31
N LYS A 121 6.20 14.66 16.21
CA LYS A 121 5.96 14.26 17.60
C LYS A 121 4.70 13.39 17.65
N LYS A 122 4.83 12.16 18.18
CA LYS A 122 3.76 11.18 18.23
C LYS A 122 2.43 11.78 18.72
N GLY A 123 1.36 11.56 17.94
CA GLY A 123 0.02 12.08 18.21
C GLY A 123 -0.13 13.60 18.05
N GLN A 124 0.86 14.30 17.48
CA GLN A 124 0.87 15.76 17.33
C GLN A 124 1.34 16.17 15.91
N PHE A 125 0.90 15.44 14.90
CA PHE A 125 1.17 15.83 13.51
C PHE A 125 0.55 17.20 13.24
N SER A 126 1.36 18.14 12.79
CA SER A 126 0.99 19.56 12.67
C SER A 126 0.98 20.04 11.22
N LEU A 127 0.40 21.24 11.01
CA LEU A 127 0.48 21.91 9.71
C LEU A 127 1.94 22.14 9.27
N ALA A 128 2.84 22.47 10.20
CA ALA A 128 4.26 22.67 9.89
C ALA A 128 4.91 21.36 9.40
N ASP A 129 4.55 20.20 9.99
CA ASP A 129 5.02 18.90 9.53
C ASP A 129 4.49 18.57 8.12
N ALA A 130 3.21 18.85 7.85
CA ALA A 130 2.59 18.68 6.54
C ALA A 130 3.22 19.61 5.48
N GLN A 131 3.48 20.88 5.81
CA GLN A 131 4.16 21.82 4.92
C GLN A 131 5.57 21.35 4.58
N LYS A 132 6.33 20.88 5.58
CA LYS A 132 7.66 20.33 5.36
C LYS A 132 7.61 19.08 4.50
N ALA A 133 6.63 18.20 4.71
CA ALA A 133 6.44 17.03 3.88
C ALA A 133 6.15 17.39 2.42
N VAL A 134 5.27 18.35 2.16
CA VAL A 134 4.98 18.85 0.81
C VAL A 134 6.24 19.37 0.12
N GLU A 135 7.04 20.18 0.80
CA GLU A 135 8.32 20.68 0.27
C GLU A 135 9.27 19.52 -0.12
N VAL A 136 9.49 18.60 0.81
CA VAL A 136 10.41 17.45 0.61
C VAL A 136 9.92 16.56 -0.52
N PHE A 137 8.64 16.21 -0.53
CA PHE A 137 8.07 15.32 -1.55
C PHE A 137 8.08 15.96 -2.94
N ASN A 138 7.79 17.26 -3.06
CA ASN A 138 7.89 17.95 -4.35
C ASN A 138 9.34 17.98 -4.86
N ASN A 139 10.31 18.30 -4.00
CA ASN A 139 11.72 18.37 -4.39
C ASN A 139 12.27 17.00 -4.77
N ALA A 140 12.15 16.01 -3.89
CA ALA A 140 12.62 14.65 -4.16
C ALA A 140 11.83 13.98 -5.28
N GLY A 141 10.49 14.14 -5.30
CA GLY A 141 9.63 13.58 -6.33
C GLY A 141 9.99 14.07 -7.73
N LYS A 142 10.39 15.32 -7.88
CA LYS A 142 10.91 15.85 -9.16
C LYS A 142 12.15 15.08 -9.61
N VAL A 143 13.14 14.89 -8.72
CA VAL A 143 14.38 14.14 -9.02
C VAL A 143 14.05 12.69 -9.40
N LEU A 144 13.18 12.03 -8.66
CA LEU A 144 12.75 10.67 -8.96
C LEU A 144 12.05 10.60 -10.33
N LYS A 145 11.15 11.54 -10.61
CA LYS A 145 10.40 11.62 -11.86
C LYS A 145 11.28 11.80 -13.08
N GLU A 146 12.29 12.65 -13.00
CA GLU A 146 13.30 12.85 -14.06
C GLU A 146 14.09 11.54 -14.36
N ASN A 147 14.06 10.60 -13.43
CA ASN A 147 14.66 9.26 -13.55
C ASN A 147 13.64 8.14 -13.85
N GLY A 148 12.38 8.48 -14.17
CA GLY A 148 11.33 7.54 -14.52
C GLY A 148 10.71 6.80 -13.33
N ILE A 149 10.83 7.35 -12.11
CA ILE A 149 10.33 6.78 -10.85
C ILE A 149 9.28 7.73 -10.28
N THR A 150 8.21 7.18 -9.70
CA THR A 150 7.16 7.95 -9.01
C THR A 150 7.32 7.82 -7.51
N LEU A 151 7.38 8.94 -6.80
CA LEU A 151 7.33 8.98 -5.34
C LEU A 151 5.88 8.78 -4.87
N CYS A 152 5.66 7.85 -3.94
CA CYS A 152 4.37 7.65 -3.26
C CYS A 152 4.54 7.89 -1.77
N TYR A 153 3.63 8.65 -1.18
CA TYR A 153 3.52 8.77 0.27
C TYR A 153 2.46 7.79 0.78
N HIS A 154 2.81 6.97 1.75
CA HIS A 154 1.94 6.00 2.41
C HIS A 154 1.38 6.61 3.69
N ASP A 155 0.05 6.69 3.81
CA ASP A 155 -0.62 7.29 4.97
C ASP A 155 -0.69 6.34 6.17
N HIS A 156 -0.62 6.91 7.39
CA HIS A 156 -0.67 6.17 8.65
C HIS A 156 -1.81 6.61 9.58
N GLY A 157 -2.73 7.45 9.09
CA GLY A 157 -3.89 7.91 9.86
C GLY A 157 -3.64 9.14 10.72
N PHE A 158 -2.40 9.47 11.08
CA PHE A 158 -2.11 10.70 11.85
C PHE A 158 -2.29 11.97 11.02
N GLU A 159 -2.28 11.89 9.70
CA GLU A 159 -2.48 12.99 8.75
C GLU A 159 -3.93 13.45 8.66
N PHE A 160 -4.85 12.70 9.27
CA PHE A 160 -6.27 13.07 9.32
C PHE A 160 -6.58 14.15 10.39
N GLN A 161 -5.56 14.81 10.96
CA GLN A 161 -5.78 15.99 11.78
C GLN A 161 -6.65 17.00 11.03
N PRO A 162 -7.72 17.56 11.66
CA PRO A 162 -8.58 18.55 11.02
C PRO A 162 -7.79 19.77 10.58
N PHE A 163 -8.04 20.22 9.36
CA PHE A 163 -7.45 21.45 8.82
C PHE A 163 -8.39 22.06 7.79
N GLU A 164 -8.79 23.31 7.99
CA GLU A 164 -9.76 24.03 7.17
C GLU A 164 -11.06 23.21 6.98
N ASP A 165 -11.48 22.99 5.75
CA ASP A 165 -12.65 22.20 5.35
C ASP A 165 -12.34 20.68 5.16
N GLY A 166 -11.15 20.24 5.58
CA GLY A 166 -10.68 18.87 5.40
C GLY A 166 -9.69 18.43 6.48
N THR A 167 -8.58 17.85 6.02
CA THR A 167 -7.53 17.28 6.88
C THR A 167 -6.14 17.73 6.39
N LEU A 168 -5.11 17.50 7.20
CA LEU A 168 -3.73 17.70 6.76
C LEU A 168 -3.33 16.75 5.61
N LEU A 169 -3.95 15.57 5.50
CA LEU A 169 -3.78 14.72 4.31
C LEU A 169 -4.34 15.41 3.05
N ASP A 170 -5.53 16.02 3.14
CA ASP A 170 -6.10 16.81 2.06
C ASP A 170 -5.17 17.97 1.65
N TYR A 171 -4.59 18.65 2.65
CA TYR A 171 -3.59 19.70 2.41
C TYR A 171 -2.39 19.15 1.63
N MET A 172 -1.81 18.03 2.05
CA MET A 172 -0.67 17.41 1.37
C MET A 172 -1.01 16.98 -0.06
N ILE A 173 -2.19 16.38 -0.27
CA ILE A 173 -2.63 15.96 -1.60
C ILE A 173 -2.80 17.16 -2.54
N LYS A 174 -3.39 18.26 -2.05
CA LYS A 174 -3.63 19.48 -2.84
C LYS A 174 -2.34 20.24 -3.17
N ASN A 175 -1.35 20.22 -2.29
CA ASN A 175 -0.11 21.02 -2.41
C ASN A 175 1.10 20.25 -2.96
N THR A 176 1.00 18.93 -3.16
CA THR A 176 2.02 18.17 -3.87
C THR A 176 1.72 18.10 -5.38
N ASN A 177 2.78 18.25 -6.20
CA ASN A 177 2.63 18.21 -7.65
C ASN A 177 2.26 16.80 -8.13
N PRO A 178 1.10 16.60 -8.78
CA PRO A 178 0.63 15.29 -9.21
C PRO A 178 1.49 14.65 -10.31
N GLN A 179 2.38 15.39 -10.95
CA GLN A 179 3.33 14.84 -11.92
C GLN A 179 4.52 14.12 -11.24
N PHE A 180 4.83 14.48 -10.00
CA PHE A 180 5.99 13.99 -9.26
C PHE A 180 5.63 13.08 -8.12
N VAL A 181 4.50 13.37 -7.43
CA VAL A 181 4.10 12.76 -6.18
C VAL A 181 2.73 12.11 -6.34
N SER A 182 2.64 10.88 -5.95
CA SER A 182 1.42 10.12 -5.78
C SER A 182 1.30 9.66 -4.33
N PHE A 183 0.25 8.90 -4.05
CA PHE A 183 -0.02 8.37 -2.71
C PHE A 183 -0.20 6.87 -2.78
N GLU A 184 0.12 6.22 -1.68
CA GLU A 184 -0.25 4.86 -1.37
C GLU A 184 -1.27 4.90 -0.24
N MET A 185 -2.45 4.36 -0.48
CA MET A 185 -3.49 4.28 0.54
C MET A 185 -3.29 3.01 1.36
N ASP A 186 -3.03 3.13 2.65
CA ASP A 186 -3.25 2.03 3.56
C ASP A 186 -4.71 2.08 4.04
N VAL A 187 -5.49 1.06 3.67
CA VAL A 187 -6.93 1.05 3.92
C VAL A 187 -7.24 0.99 5.42
N LEU A 188 -6.45 0.23 6.22
CA LEU A 188 -6.62 0.16 7.66
C LEU A 188 -6.32 1.52 8.29
N TRP A 189 -5.19 2.13 7.97
CA TRP A 189 -4.79 3.41 8.56
C TRP A 189 -5.69 4.55 8.12
N THR A 190 -6.14 4.55 6.88
CA THR A 190 -7.15 5.50 6.38
C THR A 190 -8.47 5.38 7.17
N MET A 191 -8.93 4.14 7.46
CA MET A 191 -10.10 3.93 8.31
C MET A 191 -9.84 4.32 9.76
N HIS A 192 -8.66 4.03 10.27
CA HIS A 192 -8.27 4.32 11.64
C HIS A 192 -8.24 5.83 11.93
N GLY A 193 -7.64 6.63 11.03
CA GLY A 193 -7.59 8.08 11.19
C GLY A 193 -8.86 8.82 10.77
N GLY A 194 -9.55 8.33 9.73
CA GLY A 194 -10.63 9.06 9.06
C GLY A 194 -12.03 8.44 9.20
N GLY A 195 -12.13 7.23 9.74
CA GLY A 195 -13.38 6.49 9.86
C GLY A 195 -13.63 5.50 8.71
N ALA A 196 -14.58 4.58 8.92
CA ALA A 196 -14.78 3.40 8.08
C ALA A 196 -15.05 3.69 6.59
N ASP A 197 -15.65 4.82 6.25
CA ASP A 197 -15.99 5.21 4.87
C ASP A 197 -14.94 6.15 4.22
N MET A 198 -13.86 6.45 4.94
CA MET A 198 -12.85 7.38 4.47
C MET A 198 -12.10 6.88 3.21
N PRO A 199 -11.75 5.58 3.07
CA PRO A 199 -11.11 5.10 1.84
C PRO A 199 -11.93 5.42 0.59
N GLU A 200 -13.25 5.17 0.61
CA GLU A 200 -14.09 5.49 -0.55
C GLU A 200 -14.22 7.00 -0.77
N LYS A 201 -14.28 7.81 0.30
CA LYS A 201 -14.32 9.27 0.20
C LYS A 201 -13.08 9.82 -0.47
N LEU A 202 -11.90 9.40 -0.05
CA LEU A 202 -10.62 9.84 -0.63
C LEU A 202 -10.46 9.39 -2.08
N LEU A 203 -10.76 8.13 -2.40
CA LEU A 203 -10.69 7.61 -3.77
C LEU A 203 -11.66 8.33 -4.73
N LYS A 204 -12.81 8.80 -4.23
CA LYS A 204 -13.75 9.63 -5.00
C LYS A 204 -13.26 11.07 -5.15
N LYS A 205 -12.72 11.65 -4.07
CA LYS A 205 -12.28 13.05 -4.01
C LYS A 205 -11.00 13.26 -4.84
N TYR A 206 -10.11 12.27 -4.86
CA TYR A 206 -8.79 12.33 -5.50
C TYR A 206 -8.53 11.11 -6.40
N PRO A 207 -9.32 10.90 -7.45
CA PRO A 207 -9.38 9.62 -8.17
C PRO A 207 -8.06 9.18 -8.83
N THR A 208 -7.12 10.10 -9.12
CA THR A 208 -5.87 9.78 -9.83
C THR A 208 -4.62 9.92 -8.94
N ARG A 209 -4.79 10.28 -7.67
CA ARG A 209 -3.66 10.56 -6.79
C ARG A 209 -3.09 9.31 -6.11
N PHE A 210 -3.86 8.24 -5.98
CA PHE A 210 -3.44 6.98 -5.39
C PHE A 210 -2.99 6.02 -6.48
N LYS A 211 -1.72 5.60 -6.42
CA LYS A 211 -1.10 4.66 -7.37
C LYS A 211 -0.85 3.30 -6.76
N LEU A 212 -0.66 3.25 -5.47
CA LEU A 212 -0.41 2.06 -4.68
C LEU A 212 -1.47 1.93 -3.57
N MET A 213 -1.64 0.72 -3.05
CA MET A 213 -2.57 0.46 -1.96
C MET A 213 -2.06 -0.67 -1.07
N HIS A 214 -2.01 -0.45 0.25
CA HIS A 214 -1.93 -1.54 1.21
C HIS A 214 -3.32 -2.08 1.54
N VAL A 215 -3.44 -3.38 1.36
CA VAL A 215 -4.68 -4.14 1.55
C VAL A 215 -4.67 -4.69 2.96
N LYS A 216 -5.20 -3.91 3.91
CA LYS A 216 -5.33 -4.22 5.35
C LYS A 216 -6.74 -3.87 5.81
N ASP A 217 -7.31 -4.64 6.73
CA ASP A 217 -8.68 -4.41 7.19
C ASP A 217 -8.75 -4.15 8.69
N LEU A 218 -9.46 -3.12 9.08
CA LEU A 218 -9.64 -2.72 10.47
C LEU A 218 -10.83 -3.48 11.10
N ARG A 219 -10.60 -4.12 12.25
CA ARG A 219 -11.62 -4.86 13.02
C ARG A 219 -12.89 -4.04 13.18
N LYS A 220 -14.04 -4.68 13.01
CA LYS A 220 -15.38 -4.08 13.21
C LYS A 220 -15.53 -3.49 14.59
N GLY A 221 -16.06 -2.26 14.65
CA GLY A 221 -16.33 -1.55 15.88
C GLY A 221 -15.12 -0.86 16.52
N VAL A 222 -13.91 -1.03 15.99
CA VAL A 222 -12.75 -0.26 16.42
C VAL A 222 -12.94 1.20 15.99
N LYS A 223 -12.88 2.10 16.96
CA LYS A 223 -12.73 3.55 16.71
C LYS A 223 -11.25 3.86 16.75
N GLY A 224 -10.74 4.35 15.66
CA GLY A 224 -9.35 4.74 15.59
C GLY A 224 -9.06 6.11 16.21
N ASP A 225 -7.82 6.53 16.09
CA ASP A 225 -7.32 7.82 16.56
C ASP A 225 -6.26 8.37 15.58
N LEU A 226 -5.61 9.46 15.97
CA LEU A 226 -4.60 10.15 15.15
C LEU A 226 -3.16 9.89 15.63
N THR A 227 -2.91 8.74 16.27
CA THR A 227 -1.58 8.39 16.79
C THR A 227 -0.70 7.64 15.77
N GLY A 228 -1.30 7.11 14.69
CA GLY A 228 -0.60 6.24 13.73
C GLY A 228 -0.21 4.89 14.35
N GLY A 229 -0.95 4.42 15.33
CA GLY A 229 -0.71 3.15 16.01
C GLY A 229 -1.99 2.49 16.49
N THR A 230 -2.07 1.16 16.35
CA THR A 230 -3.19 0.35 16.84
C THR A 230 -2.67 -1.01 17.34
N PRO A 231 -3.33 -1.65 18.32
CA PRO A 231 -3.01 -3.03 18.68
C PRO A 231 -3.11 -3.98 17.48
N ALA A 232 -2.19 -4.95 17.40
CA ALA A 232 -2.10 -5.87 16.26
C ALA A 232 -3.40 -6.68 16.05
N GLU A 233 -4.15 -6.98 17.11
CA GLU A 233 -5.43 -7.67 17.03
C GLU A 233 -6.52 -6.87 16.32
N ASN A 234 -6.31 -5.58 16.03
CA ASN A 234 -7.21 -4.75 15.27
C ASN A 234 -7.00 -4.89 13.74
N ASP A 235 -5.86 -5.42 13.33
CA ASP A 235 -5.65 -5.89 11.97
C ASP A 235 -6.32 -7.27 11.82
N VAL A 236 -7.17 -7.42 10.83
CA VAL A 236 -7.94 -8.65 10.61
C VAL A 236 -7.94 -9.03 9.14
N ALA A 237 -8.21 -10.30 8.87
CA ALA A 237 -8.30 -10.79 7.50
C ALA A 237 -9.20 -9.89 6.65
N VAL A 238 -8.75 -9.55 5.46
CA VAL A 238 -9.45 -8.67 4.51
C VAL A 238 -10.86 -9.18 4.24
N GLY A 239 -11.83 -8.31 4.43
CA GLY A 239 -13.27 -8.63 4.35
C GLY A 239 -13.91 -9.08 5.66
N ALA A 240 -13.13 -9.36 6.71
CA ALA A 240 -13.64 -9.64 8.05
C ALA A 240 -13.85 -8.35 8.89
N GLY A 241 -13.17 -7.27 8.51
CA GLY A 241 -13.21 -5.97 9.16
C GLY A 241 -14.35 -5.08 8.71
N GLN A 242 -14.15 -3.77 8.84
CA GLN A 242 -15.15 -2.75 8.52
C GLN A 242 -15.01 -2.14 7.12
N GLY A 243 -13.99 -2.54 6.35
CA GLY A 243 -13.75 -2.05 4.99
C GLY A 243 -14.82 -2.53 4.00
N ASN A 244 -15.36 -1.60 3.20
CA ASN A 244 -16.25 -1.94 2.08
C ASN A 244 -15.43 -2.31 0.84
N TRP A 245 -14.75 -3.44 0.90
CA TRP A 245 -13.76 -3.88 -0.09
C TRP A 245 -14.27 -3.91 -1.52
N LYS A 246 -15.53 -4.30 -1.72
CA LYS A 246 -16.13 -4.29 -3.06
C LYS A 246 -16.11 -2.88 -3.68
N GLN A 247 -16.45 -1.87 -2.89
CA GLN A 247 -16.47 -0.48 -3.37
C GLN A 247 -15.08 0.12 -3.43
N ILE A 248 -14.22 -0.16 -2.45
CA ILE A 248 -12.83 0.30 -2.40
C ILE A 248 -12.08 -0.18 -3.66
N ILE A 249 -12.10 -1.48 -3.96
CA ILE A 249 -11.42 -2.05 -5.14
C ILE A 249 -11.97 -1.46 -6.44
N LYS A 250 -13.30 -1.29 -6.54
CA LYS A 250 -13.91 -0.67 -7.73
C LYS A 250 -13.43 0.76 -7.95
N LEU A 251 -13.34 1.55 -6.88
CA LEU A 251 -12.88 2.94 -6.94
C LEU A 251 -11.37 3.01 -7.19
N ALA A 252 -10.58 2.19 -6.54
CA ALA A 252 -9.14 2.08 -6.75
C ALA A 252 -8.80 1.77 -8.20
N LYS A 253 -9.46 0.76 -8.78
CA LYS A 253 -9.32 0.42 -10.21
C LYS A 253 -9.71 1.58 -11.12
N LYS A 254 -10.84 2.24 -10.85
CA LYS A 254 -11.28 3.41 -11.63
C LYS A 254 -10.30 4.58 -11.51
N GLY A 255 -9.69 4.75 -10.34
CA GLY A 255 -8.71 5.79 -10.04
C GLY A 255 -7.31 5.51 -10.59
N GLY A 256 -7.04 4.30 -11.11
CA GLY A 256 -5.75 3.94 -11.67
C GLY A 256 -4.70 3.57 -10.60
N VAL A 257 -5.13 2.94 -9.51
CA VAL A 257 -4.22 2.19 -8.60
C VAL A 257 -3.59 1.06 -9.41
N GLU A 258 -2.27 0.99 -9.40
CA GLU A 258 -1.49 0.10 -10.27
C GLU A 258 -1.05 -1.18 -9.55
N HIS A 259 -0.70 -1.09 -8.26
CA HIS A 259 -0.31 -2.22 -7.44
C HIS A 259 -1.02 -2.20 -6.09
N CYS A 260 -1.34 -3.38 -5.60
CA CYS A 260 -1.91 -3.60 -4.26
C CYS A 260 -1.06 -4.62 -3.52
N PHE A 261 -0.70 -4.31 -2.28
CA PHE A 261 0.14 -5.17 -1.43
C PHE A 261 -0.62 -5.51 -0.15
N ILE A 262 -0.64 -6.80 0.19
CA ILE A 262 -1.07 -7.22 1.53
C ILE A 262 0.04 -6.83 2.51
N GLU A 263 -0.34 -6.25 3.63
CA GLU A 263 0.55 -6.04 4.76
C GLU A 263 -0.15 -6.47 6.06
N ASP A 264 0.61 -7.16 6.98
CA ASP A 264 0.15 -7.61 8.31
C ASP A 264 1.29 -7.50 9.35
#